data_76a17a3042d58862fe754d2cc0df38fb
#
_entry.id   76a17a3042d58862fe754d2cc0df38fb
#
_cell.length_a   1.000
_cell.length_b   1.000
_cell.length_c   1.000
_cell.angle_alpha   90.00
_cell.angle_beta   90.00
_cell.angle_gamma   90.00
#
_symmetry.space_group_name_H-M   'P 1'
#
loop_
_entity.id
_entity.type
_entity.pdbx_description
1 polymer ?
#
loop_
_entity_poly.entity_id
_entity_poly.type
_entity_poly.pdbx_seq_one_letter_code
_entity_poly.pdbx_strand_id
1 'polypeptide(L)'
;MELRHLRYFVAIAEERNFTRAAERLWVAQPGLSTQIRRLEAELGVRLFDRHTRGVELTAAGKLFLERARAALAAAELARAVGHDFGQGLLGEVRVGVSTGLRPPRTPEILYRFFRWRPRVELTVIEGHSRTLVHWLEDGRLDVVLAPSRCASPGLRQAALGSEPWVLFAGSRHPLAGSGPLQARALAGSTILVPSPRDDPGHEEAVQDLLRDIDVPASFARSAPGPAVYQQLAGSEGVVLSTGLESLPMGICVRRLEPPRTLPFSMLWRDEAPAPALTEFVRIAQATAAPQPSQPRRLAAVT
;
A
#
# COMPACT_ATOMS: atom_id res chain seq x y z
N MET A 1 22.44 8.54 35.39
CA MET A 1 20.98 8.31 35.63
C MET A 1 20.42 7.45 34.53
N GLU A 2 19.59 6.45 34.86
CA GLU A 2 18.97 5.49 33.93
C GLU A 2 17.45 5.50 34.14
N LEU A 3 16.68 5.07 33.13
CA LEU A 3 15.20 5.00 33.22
C LEU A 3 14.72 4.13 34.38
N ARG A 4 15.47 3.10 34.76
CA ARG A 4 15.12 2.28 35.93
C ARG A 4 15.15 3.08 37.24
N HIS A 5 16.08 4.04 37.38
CA HIS A 5 16.15 4.91 38.57
C HIS A 5 14.90 5.80 38.66
N LEU A 6 14.40 6.32 37.51
CA LEU A 6 13.18 7.10 37.45
C LEU A 6 11.95 6.24 37.81
N ARG A 7 11.87 4.99 37.32
CA ARG A 7 10.79 4.05 37.68
C ARG A 7 10.79 3.76 39.18
N TYR A 8 11.95 3.52 39.76
CA TYR A 8 12.10 3.26 41.20
C TYR A 8 11.67 4.48 42.03
N PHE A 9 12.12 5.66 41.64
CA PHE A 9 11.77 6.89 42.31
C PHE A 9 10.24 7.16 42.25
N VAL A 10 9.63 7.04 41.08
CA VAL A 10 8.18 7.25 40.91
C VAL A 10 7.36 6.25 41.75
N ALA A 11 7.75 4.97 41.73
CA ALA A 11 7.06 3.95 42.51
C ALA A 11 7.12 4.23 44.02
N ILE A 12 8.27 4.67 44.55
CA ILE A 12 8.39 5.02 45.97
C ILE A 12 7.57 6.28 46.28
N ALA A 13 7.56 7.26 45.40
CA ALA A 13 6.78 8.49 45.55
C ALA A 13 5.27 8.20 45.64
N GLU A 14 4.79 7.26 44.85
CA GLU A 14 3.39 6.82 44.81
C GLU A 14 3.00 5.98 46.02
N GLU A 15 3.80 4.99 46.36
CA GLU A 15 3.54 4.09 47.48
C GLU A 15 3.83 4.73 48.84
N ARG A 16 4.64 5.78 48.90
CA ARG A 16 5.16 6.40 50.13
C ARG A 16 5.78 5.40 51.10
N ASN A 17 6.28 4.31 50.56
CA ASN A 17 6.84 3.18 51.30
C ASN A 17 7.81 2.37 50.44
N PHE A 18 9.06 2.21 50.90
CA PHE A 18 10.09 1.46 50.16
C PHE A 18 9.77 -0.03 50.01
N THR A 19 9.14 -0.66 51.01
CA THR A 19 8.82 -2.09 50.97
C THR A 19 7.71 -2.34 49.95
N ARG A 20 6.62 -1.57 50.00
CA ARG A 20 5.52 -1.69 49.04
C ARG A 20 5.96 -1.35 47.63
N ALA A 21 6.81 -0.35 47.45
CA ALA A 21 7.36 -0.03 46.13
C ALA A 21 8.25 -1.17 45.60
N ALA A 22 9.05 -1.79 46.47
CA ALA A 22 9.89 -2.95 46.10
C ALA A 22 9.04 -4.17 45.70
N GLU A 23 7.98 -4.46 46.45
CA GLU A 23 7.00 -5.52 46.12
C GLU A 23 6.34 -5.26 44.76
N ARG A 24 5.85 -4.02 44.52
CA ARG A 24 5.24 -3.61 43.25
C ARG A 24 6.19 -3.76 42.05
N LEU A 25 7.48 -3.51 42.27
CA LEU A 25 8.53 -3.58 41.25
C LEU A 25 9.19 -4.95 41.11
N TRP A 26 8.81 -5.91 41.98
CA TRP A 26 9.39 -7.26 42.03
C TRP A 26 10.92 -7.22 42.24
N VAL A 27 11.40 -6.36 43.16
CA VAL A 27 12.81 -6.22 43.52
C VAL A 27 13.01 -6.30 45.03
N ALA A 28 14.24 -6.60 45.46
CA ALA A 28 14.58 -6.57 46.87
C ALA A 28 14.66 -5.13 47.38
N GLN A 29 14.03 -4.84 48.52
CA GLN A 29 13.99 -3.50 49.13
C GLN A 29 15.38 -2.90 49.39
N PRO A 30 16.39 -3.64 49.87
CA PRO A 30 17.73 -3.09 50.04
C PRO A 30 18.38 -2.58 48.73
N GLY A 31 18.14 -3.33 47.62
CA GLY A 31 18.56 -2.96 46.28
C GLY A 31 17.90 -1.66 45.83
N LEU A 32 16.57 -1.57 45.96
CA LEU A 32 15.82 -0.35 45.65
C LEU A 32 16.34 0.87 46.42
N SER A 33 16.54 0.73 47.73
CA SER A 33 17.07 1.82 48.57
C SER A 33 18.48 2.24 48.16
N THR A 34 19.33 1.31 47.74
CA THR A 34 20.69 1.62 47.26
C THR A 34 20.64 2.38 45.92
N GLN A 35 19.78 2.01 45.01
CA GLN A 35 19.65 2.71 43.72
C GLN A 35 19.11 4.14 43.91
N ILE A 36 18.21 4.38 44.82
CA ILE A 36 17.73 5.73 45.13
C ILE A 36 18.85 6.57 45.77
N ARG A 37 19.61 6.02 46.69
CA ARG A 37 20.77 6.76 47.26
C ARG A 37 21.80 7.14 46.19
N ARG A 38 22.05 6.26 45.22
CA ARG A 38 22.92 6.58 44.08
C ARG A 38 22.35 7.70 43.23
N LEU A 39 21.05 7.68 42.96
CA LEU A 39 20.34 8.74 42.22
C LEU A 39 20.45 10.09 42.96
N GLU A 40 20.19 10.12 44.28
CA GLU A 40 20.31 11.31 45.11
C GLU A 40 21.74 11.85 45.13
N ALA A 41 22.74 10.97 45.24
CA ALA A 41 24.16 11.32 45.21
C ALA A 41 24.57 11.89 43.85
N GLU A 42 24.10 11.32 42.75
CA GLU A 42 24.35 11.80 41.37
C GLU A 42 23.74 13.18 41.14
N LEU A 43 22.54 13.42 41.69
CA LEU A 43 21.85 14.71 41.56
C LEU A 43 22.31 15.76 42.58
N GLY A 44 23.07 15.35 43.59
CA GLY A 44 23.58 16.22 44.67
C GLY A 44 22.46 16.71 45.61
N VAL A 45 21.28 16.13 45.56
CA VAL A 45 20.10 16.53 46.38
C VAL A 45 19.35 15.32 46.89
N ARG A 46 18.75 15.44 48.08
CA ARG A 46 17.81 14.45 48.60
C ARG A 46 16.45 14.63 47.92
N LEU A 47 15.86 13.51 47.49
CA LEU A 47 14.55 13.47 46.87
C LEU A 47 13.46 13.02 47.87
N PHE A 48 13.89 12.28 48.92
CA PHE A 48 13.02 11.74 49.94
C PHE A 48 13.47 12.14 51.36
N ASP A 49 12.48 12.54 52.19
CA ASP A 49 12.59 12.58 53.61
C ASP A 49 12.07 11.26 54.20
N ARG A 50 12.92 10.62 55.06
CA ARG A 50 12.59 9.33 55.67
C ARG A 50 12.28 9.53 57.14
N HIS A 51 11.08 9.13 57.56
CA HIS A 51 10.60 9.24 58.92
C HIS A 51 10.16 7.87 59.44
N THR A 52 9.98 7.75 60.73
CA THR A 52 9.48 6.52 61.36
C THR A 52 8.07 6.11 60.88
N ARG A 53 7.33 7.06 60.31
CA ARG A 53 5.95 6.86 59.79
C ARG A 53 5.87 6.68 58.29
N GLY A 54 6.98 6.68 57.58
CA GLY A 54 6.99 6.50 56.12
C GLY A 54 8.01 7.37 55.38
N VAL A 55 7.71 7.63 54.12
CA VAL A 55 8.60 8.37 53.21
C VAL A 55 7.78 9.48 52.54
N GLU A 56 8.32 10.70 52.57
CA GLU A 56 7.74 11.86 51.92
C GLU A 56 8.72 12.43 50.88
N LEU A 57 8.15 13.14 49.90
CA LEU A 57 8.97 13.84 48.92
C LEU A 57 9.50 15.17 49.52
N THR A 58 10.79 15.46 49.36
CA THR A 58 11.36 16.79 49.55
C THR A 58 10.78 17.79 48.52
N ALA A 59 11.08 19.08 48.70
CA ALA A 59 10.74 20.07 47.66
C ALA A 59 11.39 19.75 46.32
N ALA A 60 12.64 19.31 46.31
CA ALA A 60 13.34 18.83 45.14
C ALA A 60 12.69 17.55 44.55
N GLY A 61 12.30 16.61 45.44
CA GLY A 61 11.58 15.40 45.02
C GLY A 61 10.25 15.68 44.33
N LYS A 62 9.48 16.67 44.79
CA LYS A 62 8.23 17.07 44.13
C LYS A 62 8.45 17.60 42.73
N LEU A 63 9.41 18.50 42.54
CA LEU A 63 9.79 19.01 41.21
C LEU A 63 10.34 17.90 40.31
N PHE A 64 11.16 17.04 40.87
CA PHE A 64 11.76 15.90 40.13
C PHE A 64 10.70 14.89 39.71
N LEU A 65 9.63 14.67 40.49
CA LEU A 65 8.55 13.73 40.18
C LEU A 65 7.86 14.06 38.85
N GLU A 66 7.55 15.32 38.63
CA GLU A 66 6.94 15.76 37.38
C GLU A 66 7.84 15.46 36.17
N ARG A 67 9.12 15.74 36.29
CA ARG A 67 10.11 15.51 35.22
C ARG A 67 10.41 14.03 35.01
N ALA A 68 10.47 13.25 36.09
CA ALA A 68 10.66 11.80 36.01
C ALA A 68 9.47 11.11 35.30
N ARG A 69 8.25 11.51 35.59
CA ARG A 69 7.05 11.01 34.90
C ARG A 69 7.05 11.38 33.42
N ALA A 70 7.38 12.62 33.08
CA ALA A 70 7.47 13.07 31.71
C ALA A 70 8.55 12.28 30.91
N ALA A 71 9.72 12.05 31.49
CA ALA A 71 10.79 11.27 30.88
C ALA A 71 10.38 9.80 30.64
N LEU A 72 9.72 9.17 31.61
CA LEU A 72 9.19 7.81 31.47
C LEU A 72 8.11 7.73 30.37
N ALA A 73 7.19 8.70 30.35
CA ALA A 73 6.17 8.77 29.29
C ALA A 73 6.79 8.92 27.90
N ALA A 74 7.81 9.77 27.74
CA ALA A 74 8.54 9.94 26.50
C ALA A 74 9.25 8.66 26.06
N ALA A 75 9.86 7.91 27.00
CA ALA A 75 10.48 6.63 26.71
C ALA A 75 9.48 5.56 26.26
N GLU A 76 8.30 5.49 26.88
CA GLU A 76 7.23 4.59 26.45
C GLU A 76 6.68 4.97 25.07
N LEU A 77 6.56 6.26 24.77
CA LEU A 77 6.16 6.73 23.44
C LEU A 77 7.18 6.32 22.37
N ALA A 78 8.48 6.49 22.65
CA ALA A 78 9.55 6.05 21.73
C ALA A 78 9.49 4.54 21.48
N ARG A 79 9.23 3.74 22.52
CA ARG A 79 9.06 2.29 22.39
C ARG A 79 7.83 1.92 21.55
N ALA A 80 6.72 2.63 21.75
CA ALA A 80 5.50 2.43 20.96
C ALA A 80 5.73 2.72 19.48
N VAL A 81 6.43 3.80 19.13
CA VAL A 81 6.81 4.12 17.74
C VAL A 81 7.63 2.99 17.11
N GLY A 82 8.63 2.48 17.82
CA GLY A 82 9.44 1.34 17.33
C GLY A 82 8.61 0.09 17.12
N HIS A 83 7.69 -0.21 18.04
CA HIS A 83 6.76 -1.33 17.92
C HIS A 83 5.82 -1.15 16.71
N ASP A 84 5.18 0.01 16.61
CA ASP A 84 4.23 0.31 15.53
C ASP A 84 4.91 0.25 14.16
N PHE A 85 6.15 0.76 14.06
CA PHE A 85 6.94 0.63 12.83
C PHE A 85 7.21 -0.85 12.50
N GLY A 86 7.63 -1.65 13.47
CA GLY A 86 7.87 -3.09 13.29
C GLY A 86 6.62 -3.88 12.88
N GLN A 87 5.43 -3.40 13.26
CA GLN A 87 4.14 -3.98 12.87
C GLN A 87 3.58 -3.42 11.54
N GLY A 88 4.31 -2.56 10.85
CA GLY A 88 3.84 -1.92 9.60
C GLY A 88 2.64 -0.98 9.80
N LEU A 89 2.49 -0.43 11.01
CA LEU A 89 1.47 0.58 11.34
C LEU A 89 1.97 2.00 11.08
N LEU A 90 3.26 2.16 10.82
CA LEU A 90 3.94 3.41 10.47
C LEU A 90 4.91 3.14 9.31
N GLY A 91 5.22 4.18 8.56
CA GLY A 91 6.17 4.14 7.45
C GLY A 91 5.58 4.71 6.17
N GLU A 92 6.17 4.37 5.04
CA GLU A 92 5.77 4.81 3.70
C GLU A 92 5.62 3.58 2.78
N VAL A 93 4.68 3.64 1.82
CA VAL A 93 4.58 2.69 0.72
C VAL A 93 4.33 3.46 -0.57
N ARG A 94 5.22 3.31 -1.55
CA ARG A 94 5.14 3.93 -2.89
C ARG A 94 4.66 2.89 -3.89
N VAL A 95 3.44 3.09 -4.39
CA VAL A 95 2.72 2.15 -5.25
C VAL A 95 2.69 2.67 -6.69
N GLY A 96 3.22 1.90 -7.63
CA GLY A 96 3.02 2.11 -9.05
C GLY A 96 1.77 1.38 -9.55
N VAL A 97 0.94 2.04 -10.33
CA VAL A 97 -0.28 1.46 -10.93
C VAL A 97 -0.26 1.62 -12.44
N SER A 98 -0.30 0.50 -13.16
CA SER A 98 -0.36 0.49 -14.61
C SER A 98 -1.65 1.14 -15.13
N THR A 99 -1.53 2.02 -16.14
CA THR A 99 -2.65 2.80 -16.70
C THR A 99 -3.29 2.16 -17.92
N GLY A 100 -2.55 1.89 -18.98
CA GLY A 100 -3.10 1.39 -20.25
C GLY A 100 -3.78 0.01 -20.12
N LEU A 101 -3.19 -0.87 -19.30
CA LEU A 101 -3.75 -2.16 -18.90
C LEU A 101 -3.96 -2.11 -17.39
N ARG A 102 -5.21 -2.05 -16.95
CA ARG A 102 -5.56 -1.75 -15.56
C ARG A 102 -5.69 -3.00 -14.70
N PRO A 103 -4.96 -3.08 -13.58
CA PRO A 103 -5.07 -4.19 -12.65
C PRO A 103 -6.44 -4.22 -11.97
N PRO A 104 -7.00 -5.41 -11.71
CA PRO A 104 -8.27 -5.57 -11.03
C PRO A 104 -8.22 -5.04 -9.60
N ARG A 105 -9.35 -4.56 -9.12
CA ARG A 105 -9.56 -4.16 -7.71
C ARG A 105 -8.58 -3.14 -7.15
N THR A 106 -7.80 -2.46 -7.98
CA THR A 106 -6.85 -1.43 -7.53
C THR A 106 -7.48 -0.42 -6.58
N PRO A 107 -8.64 0.21 -6.89
CA PRO A 107 -9.26 1.15 -5.98
C PRO A 107 -9.65 0.52 -4.63
N GLU A 108 -10.11 -0.74 -4.64
CA GLU A 108 -10.48 -1.46 -3.41
C GLU A 108 -9.25 -1.78 -2.55
N ILE A 109 -8.15 -2.20 -3.18
CA ILE A 109 -6.88 -2.48 -2.48
C ILE A 109 -6.36 -1.20 -1.80
N LEU A 110 -6.27 -0.10 -2.54
CA LEU A 110 -5.79 1.18 -2.03
C LEU A 110 -6.70 1.72 -0.92
N TYR A 111 -8.02 1.65 -1.09
CA TYR A 111 -8.99 2.07 -0.09
C TYR A 111 -8.87 1.25 1.20
N ARG A 112 -8.78 -0.09 1.11
CA ARG A 112 -8.62 -0.96 2.28
C ARG A 112 -7.32 -0.67 3.02
N PHE A 113 -6.21 -0.51 2.28
CA PHE A 113 -4.94 -0.18 2.89
C PHE A 113 -5.00 1.15 3.63
N PHE A 114 -5.50 2.21 3.00
CA PHE A 114 -5.69 3.52 3.62
C PHE A 114 -6.56 3.45 4.88
N ARG A 115 -7.66 2.70 4.85
CA ARG A 115 -8.55 2.52 6.01
C ARG A 115 -7.92 1.75 7.16
N TRP A 116 -7.12 0.74 6.87
CA TRP A 116 -6.55 -0.14 7.89
C TRP A 116 -5.17 0.31 8.37
N ARG A 117 -4.47 1.16 7.63
CA ARG A 117 -3.14 1.68 7.93
C ARG A 117 -3.08 3.21 7.78
N PRO A 118 -3.94 3.97 8.50
CA PRO A 118 -4.12 5.42 8.28
C PRO A 118 -2.89 6.25 8.66
N ARG A 119 -1.91 5.66 9.37
CA ARG A 119 -0.64 6.32 9.75
C ARG A 119 0.53 5.92 8.84
N VAL A 120 0.29 5.09 7.83
CA VAL A 120 1.27 4.81 6.77
C VAL A 120 1.07 5.79 5.64
N GLU A 121 2.11 6.48 5.24
CA GLU A 121 2.08 7.36 4.07
C GLU A 121 1.97 6.51 2.80
N LEU A 122 0.94 6.74 2.01
CA LEU A 122 0.68 6.02 0.78
C LEU A 122 0.82 6.96 -0.41
N THR A 123 1.88 6.78 -1.20
CA THR A 123 2.09 7.49 -2.46
C THR A 123 1.69 6.58 -3.61
N VAL A 124 0.78 7.05 -4.48
CA VAL A 124 0.34 6.30 -5.67
C VAL A 124 0.77 7.03 -6.92
N ILE A 125 1.49 6.33 -7.80
CA ILE A 125 1.98 6.86 -9.07
C ILE A 125 1.40 6.03 -10.20
N GLU A 126 0.65 6.66 -11.08
CA GLU A 126 0.14 6.04 -12.30
C GLU A 126 1.14 6.21 -13.45
N GLY A 127 1.27 5.16 -14.27
CA GLY A 127 2.18 5.20 -15.41
C GLY A 127 2.17 3.93 -16.24
N HIS A 128 3.02 3.89 -17.24
CA HIS A 128 3.18 2.71 -18.09
C HIS A 128 3.95 1.62 -17.38
N SER A 129 3.54 0.37 -17.56
CA SER A 129 4.03 -0.80 -16.83
C SER A 129 5.56 -0.89 -16.82
N ARG A 130 6.23 -0.70 -17.97
CA ARG A 130 7.69 -0.80 -18.07
C ARG A 130 8.40 0.30 -17.26
N THR A 131 7.93 1.53 -17.35
CA THR A 131 8.49 2.64 -16.57
C THR A 131 8.35 2.40 -15.08
N LEU A 132 7.18 1.91 -14.65
CA LEU A 132 6.93 1.59 -13.24
C LEU A 132 7.80 0.44 -12.74
N VAL A 133 7.99 -0.61 -13.56
CA VAL A 133 8.88 -1.73 -13.22
C VAL A 133 10.34 -1.26 -13.11
N HIS A 134 10.81 -0.42 -14.02
CA HIS A 134 12.15 0.18 -13.92
C HIS A 134 12.30 1.02 -12.63
N TRP A 135 11.30 1.83 -12.27
CA TRP A 135 11.31 2.57 -11.01
C TRP A 135 11.24 1.69 -9.76
N LEU A 136 10.62 0.52 -9.87
CA LEU A 136 10.63 -0.49 -8.82
C LEU A 136 12.04 -1.08 -8.64
N GLU A 137 12.70 -1.43 -9.74
CA GLU A 137 14.08 -1.95 -9.76
C GLU A 137 15.06 -0.92 -9.18
N ASP A 138 14.90 0.35 -9.52
CA ASP A 138 15.71 1.46 -8.99
C ASP A 138 15.38 1.87 -7.54
N GLY A 139 14.39 1.24 -6.89
CA GLY A 139 13.99 1.58 -5.52
C GLY A 139 13.19 2.88 -5.39
N ARG A 140 12.74 3.48 -6.48
CA ARG A 140 11.86 4.66 -6.48
C ARG A 140 10.41 4.30 -6.13
N LEU A 141 10.01 3.06 -6.38
CA LEU A 141 8.75 2.44 -5.95
C LEU A 141 9.03 1.24 -5.07
N ASP A 142 8.07 0.88 -4.22
CA ASP A 142 8.15 -0.27 -3.34
C ASP A 142 7.35 -1.45 -3.90
N VAL A 143 6.27 -1.16 -4.62
CA VAL A 143 5.40 -2.15 -5.24
C VAL A 143 4.78 -1.60 -6.52
N VAL A 144 4.55 -2.49 -7.50
CA VAL A 144 3.88 -2.16 -8.77
C VAL A 144 2.73 -3.13 -9.01
N LEU A 145 1.57 -2.59 -9.36
CA LEU A 145 0.41 -3.34 -9.82
C LEU A 145 0.39 -3.26 -11.36
N ALA A 146 0.63 -4.40 -12.04
CA ALA A 146 0.80 -4.44 -13.49
C ALA A 146 0.40 -5.79 -14.08
N PRO A 147 0.32 -5.95 -15.42
CA PRO A 147 0.21 -7.26 -16.06
C PRO A 147 1.31 -8.21 -15.59
N SER A 148 0.95 -9.48 -15.32
CA SER A 148 1.87 -10.49 -14.77
C SER A 148 3.11 -10.71 -15.63
N ARG A 149 2.99 -10.49 -16.95
CA ARG A 149 4.10 -10.58 -17.91
C ARG A 149 5.23 -9.55 -17.71
N CYS A 150 4.95 -8.48 -16.93
CA CYS A 150 5.95 -7.45 -16.63
C CYS A 150 6.93 -7.86 -15.52
N ALA A 151 6.77 -9.04 -14.91
CA ALA A 151 7.72 -9.55 -13.93
C ALA A 151 9.08 -9.81 -14.57
N SER A 152 10.16 -9.38 -13.90
CA SER A 152 11.55 -9.59 -14.30
C SER A 152 12.32 -10.38 -13.23
N PRO A 153 13.48 -10.97 -13.57
CA PRO A 153 14.35 -11.59 -12.59
C PRO A 153 14.69 -10.62 -11.45
N GLY A 154 14.67 -11.10 -10.20
CA GLY A 154 14.90 -10.27 -8.99
C GLY A 154 13.65 -9.61 -8.43
N LEU A 155 12.49 -9.77 -9.07
CA LEU A 155 11.20 -9.36 -8.53
C LEU A 155 10.41 -10.55 -8.02
N ARG A 156 9.76 -10.37 -6.88
CA ARG A 156 8.68 -11.23 -6.40
C ARG A 156 7.37 -10.82 -7.05
N GLN A 157 6.48 -11.77 -7.19
CA GLN A 157 5.14 -11.50 -7.67
C GLN A 157 4.07 -12.25 -6.87
N ALA A 158 2.89 -11.62 -6.76
CA ALA A 158 1.68 -12.25 -6.27
C ALA A 158 0.50 -11.90 -7.17
N ALA A 159 -0.30 -12.90 -7.50
CA ALA A 159 -1.44 -12.72 -8.39
C ALA A 159 -2.49 -11.78 -7.79
N LEU A 160 -3.00 -10.87 -8.60
CA LEU A 160 -4.12 -9.98 -8.30
C LEU A 160 -5.44 -10.45 -8.95
N GLY A 161 -5.37 -11.43 -9.83
CA GLY A 161 -6.47 -11.91 -10.64
C GLY A 161 -6.28 -11.58 -12.12
N SER A 162 -7.37 -11.61 -12.86
CA SER A 162 -7.36 -11.33 -14.29
C SER A 162 -8.52 -10.40 -14.65
N GLU A 163 -8.31 -9.55 -15.63
CA GLU A 163 -9.35 -8.68 -16.19
C GLU A 163 -9.70 -9.09 -17.63
N PRO A 164 -10.98 -9.05 -17.99
CA PRO A 164 -11.38 -9.34 -19.35
C PRO A 164 -10.90 -8.24 -20.30
N TRP A 165 -10.48 -8.66 -21.49
CA TRP A 165 -10.24 -7.76 -22.59
C TRP A 165 -11.56 -7.12 -23.07
N VAL A 166 -11.48 -5.84 -23.31
CA VAL A 166 -12.57 -5.02 -23.85
C VAL A 166 -12.09 -4.19 -25.03
N LEU A 167 -13.00 -3.99 -25.98
CA LEU A 167 -12.82 -3.07 -27.09
C LEU A 167 -13.39 -1.71 -26.76
N PHE A 168 -12.64 -0.65 -27.04
CA PHE A 168 -13.13 0.72 -27.09
C PHE A 168 -13.18 1.18 -28.55
N ALA A 169 -14.29 1.76 -28.97
CA ALA A 169 -14.49 2.28 -30.31
C ALA A 169 -15.31 3.57 -30.28
N GLY A 170 -15.11 4.43 -31.25
CA GLY A 170 -16.01 5.56 -31.49
C GLY A 170 -17.41 5.09 -31.85
N SER A 171 -18.46 5.83 -31.47
CA SER A 171 -19.86 5.44 -31.67
C SER A 171 -20.26 5.24 -33.13
N ARG A 172 -19.47 5.77 -34.07
CA ARG A 172 -19.68 5.61 -35.54
C ARG A 172 -18.83 4.49 -36.15
N HIS A 173 -17.95 3.85 -35.36
CA HIS A 173 -17.11 2.76 -35.85
C HIS A 173 -17.94 1.52 -36.19
N PRO A 174 -17.61 0.74 -37.24
CA PRO A 174 -18.36 -0.48 -37.60
C PRO A 174 -18.47 -1.51 -36.47
N LEU A 175 -17.49 -1.57 -35.56
CA LEU A 175 -17.53 -2.42 -34.37
C LEU A 175 -18.21 -1.78 -33.15
N ALA A 176 -18.77 -0.56 -33.31
CA ALA A 176 -19.54 0.06 -32.24
C ALA A 176 -20.83 -0.72 -31.98
N GLY A 177 -21.42 -0.54 -30.80
CA GLY A 177 -22.65 -1.19 -30.42
C GLY A 177 -22.71 -1.60 -28.96
N SER A 178 -23.80 -2.25 -28.60
CA SER A 178 -24.04 -2.82 -27.27
C SER A 178 -23.88 -4.34 -27.29
N GLY A 179 -23.48 -4.89 -26.14
CA GLY A 179 -23.30 -6.33 -25.97
C GLY A 179 -21.90 -6.84 -26.38
N PRO A 180 -21.66 -8.15 -26.24
CA PRO A 180 -20.36 -8.76 -26.52
C PRO A 180 -20.01 -8.70 -28.01
N LEU A 181 -18.71 -8.65 -28.31
CA LEU A 181 -18.17 -8.66 -29.67
C LEU A 181 -17.49 -10.02 -29.93
N GLN A 182 -17.90 -10.68 -31.00
CA GLN A 182 -17.18 -11.87 -31.43
C GLN A 182 -15.73 -11.49 -31.76
N ALA A 183 -14.75 -12.15 -31.12
CA ALA A 183 -13.33 -11.78 -31.21
C ALA A 183 -12.84 -11.77 -32.68
N ARG A 184 -13.36 -12.68 -33.53
CA ARG A 184 -13.06 -12.73 -34.96
C ARG A 184 -13.48 -11.47 -35.75
N ALA A 185 -14.42 -10.69 -35.23
CA ALA A 185 -14.81 -9.43 -35.86
C ALA A 185 -13.74 -8.34 -35.83
N LEU A 186 -12.68 -8.54 -35.05
CA LEU A 186 -11.48 -7.71 -35.06
C LEU A 186 -10.63 -7.86 -36.34
N ALA A 187 -10.91 -8.89 -37.17
CA ALA A 187 -10.12 -9.14 -38.40
C ALA A 187 -10.15 -7.91 -39.33
N GLY A 188 -8.98 -7.48 -39.78
CA GLY A 188 -8.83 -6.32 -40.63
C GLY A 188 -8.95 -4.96 -39.96
N SER A 189 -9.22 -4.94 -38.64
CA SER A 189 -9.28 -3.69 -37.89
C SER A 189 -7.91 -3.06 -37.66
N THR A 190 -7.88 -1.74 -37.53
CA THR A 190 -6.70 -1.01 -37.07
C THR A 190 -6.73 -0.87 -35.56
N ILE A 191 -5.80 -1.50 -34.86
CA ILE A 191 -5.69 -1.43 -33.41
C ILE A 191 -4.78 -0.24 -33.03
N LEU A 192 -5.32 0.70 -32.27
CA LEU A 192 -4.56 1.83 -31.74
C LEU A 192 -3.82 1.38 -30.46
N VAL A 193 -2.50 1.49 -30.48
CA VAL A 193 -1.63 1.14 -29.36
C VAL A 193 -0.71 2.29 -28.98
N PRO A 194 -0.32 2.43 -27.71
CA PRO A 194 0.66 3.44 -27.30
C PRO A 194 1.97 3.30 -28.06
N SER A 195 2.77 4.36 -28.08
CA SER A 195 4.13 4.28 -28.61
C SER A 195 4.93 3.22 -27.86
N PRO A 196 5.74 2.37 -28.54
CA PRO A 196 6.63 1.43 -27.86
C PRO A 196 7.64 2.08 -26.92
N ARG A 197 7.87 3.39 -27.06
CA ARG A 197 8.70 4.16 -26.12
C ARG A 197 7.95 4.41 -24.81
N ASP A 198 6.62 4.56 -24.89
CA ASP A 198 5.77 4.88 -23.75
C ASP A 198 5.30 3.58 -23.06
N ASP A 199 4.70 2.64 -23.80
CA ASP A 199 4.21 1.38 -23.25
C ASP A 199 4.40 0.19 -24.23
N PRO A 200 5.62 -0.35 -24.35
CA PRO A 200 5.88 -1.51 -25.21
C PRO A 200 5.11 -2.75 -24.75
N GLY A 201 4.83 -2.88 -23.45
CA GLY A 201 4.11 -4.01 -22.89
C GLY A 201 2.64 -4.08 -23.32
N HIS A 202 2.00 -2.95 -23.64
CA HIS A 202 0.63 -2.93 -24.12
C HIS A 202 0.51 -3.55 -25.52
N GLU A 203 1.34 -3.09 -26.46
CA GLU A 203 1.34 -3.62 -27.83
C GLU A 203 1.62 -5.12 -27.84
N GLU A 204 2.63 -5.58 -27.08
CA GLU A 204 2.94 -6.99 -26.95
C GLU A 204 1.77 -7.80 -26.38
N ALA A 205 1.07 -7.29 -25.36
CA ALA A 205 -0.09 -7.97 -24.78
C ALA A 205 -1.24 -8.08 -25.77
N VAL A 206 -1.47 -7.04 -26.60
CA VAL A 206 -2.47 -7.06 -27.66
C VAL A 206 -2.08 -8.03 -28.77
N GLN A 207 -0.80 -8.08 -29.16
CA GLN A 207 -0.30 -9.05 -30.15
C GLN A 207 -0.49 -10.50 -29.67
N ASP A 208 -0.23 -10.78 -28.38
CA ASP A 208 -0.48 -12.09 -27.80
C ASP A 208 -1.97 -12.46 -27.86
N LEU A 209 -2.85 -11.53 -27.47
CA LEU A 209 -4.29 -11.73 -27.58
C LEU A 209 -4.71 -12.07 -29.01
N LEU A 210 -4.25 -11.28 -30.01
CA LEU A 210 -4.61 -11.48 -31.41
C LEU A 210 -4.10 -12.82 -31.97
N ARG A 211 -2.91 -13.24 -31.54
CA ARG A 211 -2.38 -14.57 -31.88
C ARG A 211 -3.22 -15.70 -31.28
N ASP A 212 -3.61 -15.56 -30.00
CA ASP A 212 -4.43 -16.56 -29.32
C ASP A 212 -5.81 -16.76 -29.95
N ILE A 213 -6.34 -15.73 -30.63
CA ILE A 213 -7.65 -15.80 -31.30
C ILE A 213 -7.54 -15.95 -32.82
N ASP A 214 -6.32 -16.08 -33.33
CA ASP A 214 -5.99 -16.21 -34.76
C ASP A 214 -6.66 -15.13 -35.63
N VAL A 215 -6.44 -13.85 -35.23
CA VAL A 215 -7.05 -12.70 -35.89
C VAL A 215 -5.97 -11.75 -36.41
N PRO A 216 -5.89 -11.55 -37.75
CA PRO A 216 -5.00 -10.54 -38.31
C PRO A 216 -5.56 -9.13 -38.09
N ALA A 217 -4.71 -8.23 -37.63
CA ALA A 217 -5.02 -6.81 -37.47
C ALA A 217 -3.81 -5.95 -37.79
N SER A 218 -4.05 -4.69 -38.13
CA SER A 218 -2.98 -3.70 -38.29
C SER A 218 -2.85 -2.87 -37.02
N PHE A 219 -1.69 -2.23 -36.84
CA PHE A 219 -1.40 -1.38 -35.71
C PHE A 219 -1.16 0.05 -36.13
N ALA A 220 -1.73 0.99 -35.39
CA ALA A 220 -1.44 2.42 -35.51
C ALA A 220 -1.16 3.02 -34.12
N ARG A 221 -0.55 4.18 -34.09
CA ARG A 221 -0.19 4.84 -32.80
C ARG A 221 -1.40 5.56 -32.21
N SER A 222 -1.69 5.29 -30.96
CA SER A 222 -2.66 6.01 -30.18
C SER A 222 -2.10 7.36 -29.72
N ALA A 223 -3.00 8.34 -29.60
CA ALA A 223 -2.68 9.56 -28.87
C ALA A 223 -2.45 9.27 -27.38
N PRO A 224 -1.60 10.03 -26.68
CA PRO A 224 -1.31 9.80 -25.27
C PRO A 224 -2.48 10.22 -24.36
N GLY A 225 -2.67 9.48 -23.26
CA GLY A 225 -3.63 9.81 -22.23
C GLY A 225 -5.07 9.97 -22.75
N PRO A 226 -5.87 10.90 -22.22
CA PRO A 226 -7.27 11.11 -22.63
C PRO A 226 -7.47 11.51 -24.10
N ALA A 227 -6.44 11.99 -24.79
CA ALA A 227 -6.54 12.35 -26.22
C ALA A 227 -6.85 11.12 -27.11
N VAL A 228 -6.60 9.91 -26.65
CA VAL A 228 -7.01 8.67 -27.34
C VAL A 228 -8.51 8.61 -27.57
N TYR A 229 -9.32 9.13 -26.67
CA TYR A 229 -10.78 9.15 -26.84
C TYR A 229 -11.23 10.09 -27.95
N GLN A 230 -10.55 11.23 -28.13
CA GLN A 230 -10.78 12.13 -29.27
C GLN A 230 -10.38 11.46 -30.58
N GLN A 231 -9.24 10.77 -30.57
CA GLN A 231 -8.78 9.99 -31.72
C GLN A 231 -9.81 8.91 -32.09
N LEU A 232 -10.30 8.13 -31.13
CA LEU A 232 -11.34 7.10 -31.34
C LEU A 232 -12.62 7.68 -31.90
N ALA A 233 -13.06 8.85 -31.42
CA ALA A 233 -14.28 9.50 -31.91
C ALA A 233 -14.18 9.94 -33.39
N GLY A 234 -12.98 10.20 -33.88
CA GLY A 234 -12.69 10.69 -35.23
C GLY A 234 -12.04 9.70 -36.20
N SER A 235 -11.67 8.50 -35.75
CA SER A 235 -10.92 7.52 -36.54
C SER A 235 -11.68 6.20 -36.75
N GLU A 236 -11.20 5.40 -37.71
CA GLU A 236 -11.66 4.01 -37.92
C GLU A 236 -10.89 2.99 -37.05
N GLY A 237 -10.04 3.46 -36.13
CA GLY A 237 -9.27 2.59 -35.24
C GLY A 237 -10.03 2.25 -33.97
N VAL A 238 -9.59 1.19 -33.30
CA VAL A 238 -10.11 0.69 -32.03
C VAL A 238 -8.99 0.52 -31.01
N VAL A 239 -9.30 0.56 -29.73
CA VAL A 239 -8.38 0.25 -28.64
C VAL A 239 -8.80 -1.03 -27.94
N LEU A 240 -7.85 -1.92 -27.70
CA LEU A 240 -8.03 -3.07 -26.83
C LEU A 240 -7.37 -2.77 -25.48
N SER A 241 -8.11 -2.89 -24.40
CA SER A 241 -7.67 -2.62 -23.04
C SER A 241 -8.33 -3.56 -22.05
N THR A 242 -8.07 -3.38 -20.77
CA THR A 242 -8.70 -4.11 -19.67
C THR A 242 -9.41 -3.17 -18.72
N GLY A 243 -10.44 -3.67 -18.06
CA GLY A 243 -11.27 -2.87 -17.14
C GLY A 243 -12.30 -2.00 -17.86
N LEU A 244 -13.34 -1.65 -17.10
CA LEU A 244 -14.41 -0.77 -17.56
C LEU A 244 -14.25 0.57 -16.83
N GLU A 245 -14.07 1.64 -17.59
CA GLU A 245 -14.05 3.02 -17.08
C GLU A 245 -15.36 3.74 -17.34
N SER A 246 -15.53 4.88 -16.66
CA SER A 246 -16.49 5.88 -17.08
C SER A 246 -15.99 6.48 -18.39
N LEU A 247 -16.66 6.21 -19.49
CA LEU A 247 -16.24 6.63 -20.82
C LEU A 247 -16.85 7.99 -21.19
N PRO A 248 -16.09 8.81 -21.95
CA PRO A 248 -16.67 10.01 -22.54
C PRO A 248 -17.84 9.69 -23.49
N MET A 249 -18.73 10.65 -23.68
CA MET A 249 -19.79 10.55 -24.68
C MET A 249 -19.19 10.27 -26.07
N GLY A 250 -19.83 9.40 -26.84
CA GLY A 250 -19.39 9.02 -28.17
C GLY A 250 -18.37 7.88 -28.24
N ILE A 251 -18.00 7.29 -27.10
CA ILE A 251 -17.19 6.07 -27.05
C ILE A 251 -18.05 4.93 -26.52
N CYS A 252 -18.00 3.79 -27.19
CA CYS A 252 -18.63 2.55 -26.75
C CYS A 252 -17.57 1.55 -26.28
N VAL A 253 -17.97 0.66 -25.37
CA VAL A 253 -17.16 -0.44 -24.88
C VAL A 253 -17.88 -1.77 -25.13
N ARG A 254 -17.13 -2.76 -25.59
CA ARG A 254 -17.65 -4.10 -25.82
C ARG A 254 -16.70 -5.16 -25.25
N ARG A 255 -17.25 -6.18 -24.59
CA ARG A 255 -16.49 -7.35 -24.13
C ARG A 255 -16.27 -8.29 -25.30
N LEU A 256 -15.11 -8.93 -25.33
CA LEU A 256 -14.83 -9.97 -26.34
C LEU A 256 -15.57 -11.27 -25.98
N GLU A 257 -16.01 -11.98 -27.00
CA GLU A 257 -16.63 -13.30 -26.91
C GLU A 257 -15.96 -14.28 -27.88
N PRO A 258 -15.50 -15.47 -27.42
CA PRO A 258 -15.48 -15.89 -26.02
C PRO A 258 -14.57 -14.97 -25.17
N PRO A 259 -14.85 -14.86 -23.87
CA PRO A 259 -14.07 -13.98 -22.98
C PRO A 259 -12.58 -14.35 -23.02
N ARG A 260 -11.75 -13.34 -23.16
CA ARG A 260 -10.27 -13.43 -23.01
C ARG A 260 -9.86 -12.54 -21.86
N THR A 261 -8.91 -13.00 -21.07
CA THR A 261 -8.49 -12.28 -19.88
C THR A 261 -6.98 -12.05 -19.90
N LEU A 262 -6.56 -10.97 -19.28
CA LEU A 262 -5.15 -10.66 -19.01
C LEU A 262 -4.89 -10.84 -17.53
N PRO A 263 -3.88 -11.65 -17.13
CA PRO A 263 -3.52 -11.80 -15.73
C PRO A 263 -2.70 -10.60 -15.24
N PHE A 264 -2.95 -10.22 -13.99
CA PHE A 264 -2.26 -9.15 -13.29
C PHE A 264 -1.62 -9.65 -12.01
N SER A 265 -0.50 -9.03 -11.67
CA SER A 265 0.26 -9.29 -10.46
C SER A 265 0.65 -8.00 -9.76
N MET A 266 0.88 -8.13 -8.49
CA MET A 266 1.63 -7.21 -7.68
C MET A 266 3.10 -7.65 -7.72
N LEU A 267 4.00 -6.72 -8.00
CA LEU A 267 5.43 -6.94 -8.15
C LEU A 267 6.19 -6.13 -7.10
N TRP A 268 7.19 -6.72 -6.45
CA TRP A 268 8.09 -6.02 -5.52
C TRP A 268 9.47 -6.67 -5.55
N ARG A 269 10.52 -5.98 -5.04
CA ARG A 269 11.90 -6.51 -5.04
C ARG A 269 12.02 -7.73 -4.13
N ASP A 270 12.89 -8.68 -4.51
CA ASP A 270 13.21 -9.89 -3.72
C ASP A 270 14.17 -9.60 -2.56
N GLU A 271 13.96 -8.49 -1.90
CA GLU A 271 14.63 -8.10 -0.66
C GLU A 271 13.65 -8.29 0.50
N ALA A 272 14.16 -8.24 1.75
CA ALA A 272 13.30 -8.23 2.92
C ALA A 272 12.42 -6.96 2.89
N PRO A 273 11.10 -7.08 2.66
CA PRO A 273 10.24 -5.92 2.52
C PRO A 273 10.14 -5.16 3.86
N ALA A 274 10.06 -3.84 3.79
CA ALA A 274 9.71 -3.03 4.95
C ALA A 274 8.38 -3.50 5.54
N PRO A 275 8.18 -3.39 6.87
CA PRO A 275 6.96 -3.88 7.52
C PRO A 275 5.66 -3.32 6.92
N ALA A 276 5.63 -2.04 6.53
CA ALA A 276 4.50 -1.40 5.86
C ALA A 276 4.20 -2.02 4.49
N LEU A 277 5.23 -2.35 3.70
CA LEU A 277 5.08 -3.04 2.42
C LEU A 277 4.56 -4.48 2.63
N THR A 278 5.06 -5.18 3.64
CA THR A 278 4.54 -6.52 4.01
C THR A 278 3.04 -6.47 4.28
N GLU A 279 2.58 -5.47 5.02
CA GLU A 279 1.16 -5.26 5.28
C GLU A 279 0.37 -4.89 4.03
N PHE A 280 0.94 -4.07 3.14
CA PHE A 280 0.30 -3.76 1.85
C PHE A 280 0.10 -5.03 1.01
N VAL A 281 1.14 -5.86 0.88
CA VAL A 281 1.11 -7.14 0.15
C VAL A 281 0.02 -8.05 0.73
N ARG A 282 -0.03 -8.20 2.05
CA ARG A 282 -1.03 -9.02 2.74
C ARG A 282 -2.46 -8.54 2.48
N ILE A 283 -2.70 -7.24 2.57
CA ILE A 283 -4.02 -6.64 2.33
C ILE A 283 -4.43 -6.80 0.87
N ALA A 284 -3.52 -6.57 -0.06
CA ALA A 284 -3.77 -6.72 -1.49
C ALA A 284 -4.11 -8.17 -1.85
N GLN A 285 -3.36 -9.15 -1.34
CA GLN A 285 -3.64 -10.58 -1.54
C GLN A 285 -5.01 -10.99 -0.96
N ALA A 286 -5.33 -10.54 0.25
CA ALA A 286 -6.63 -10.81 0.87
C ALA A 286 -7.79 -10.17 0.08
N THR A 287 -7.55 -9.03 -0.58
CA THR A 287 -8.53 -8.37 -1.45
C THR A 287 -8.66 -9.07 -2.80
N ALA A 288 -7.56 -9.59 -3.34
CA ALA A 288 -7.52 -10.29 -4.62
C ALA A 288 -8.13 -11.70 -4.55
N ALA A 289 -8.14 -12.33 -3.37
CA ALA A 289 -8.74 -13.65 -3.19
C ALA A 289 -10.19 -13.68 -3.70
N PRO A 290 -10.62 -14.74 -4.40
CA PRO A 290 -11.97 -14.85 -4.92
C PRO A 290 -12.98 -14.77 -3.76
N GLN A 291 -13.76 -13.71 -3.74
CA GLN A 291 -14.94 -13.65 -2.87
C GLN A 291 -16.00 -14.60 -3.45
N PRO A 292 -16.72 -15.38 -2.64
CA PRO A 292 -17.88 -16.13 -3.11
C PRO A 292 -18.81 -15.14 -3.79
N SER A 293 -19.15 -15.44 -5.03
CA SER A 293 -19.82 -14.60 -6.03
C SER A 293 -21.00 -13.80 -5.46
N GLN A 294 -20.80 -12.53 -5.17
CA GLN A 294 -21.90 -11.58 -5.25
C GLN A 294 -21.99 -11.09 -6.71
N PRO A 295 -23.15 -11.21 -7.37
CA PRO A 295 -23.31 -10.66 -8.71
C PRO A 295 -23.10 -9.13 -8.64
N ARG A 296 -22.08 -8.62 -9.34
CA ARG A 296 -21.87 -7.17 -9.50
C ARG A 296 -23.14 -6.60 -10.16
N ARG A 297 -23.99 -5.95 -9.39
CA ARG A 297 -25.04 -5.10 -9.92
C ARG A 297 -24.37 -3.97 -10.68
N LEU A 298 -24.47 -4.00 -11.99
CA LEU A 298 -24.22 -2.86 -12.85
C LEU A 298 -25.22 -1.77 -12.41
N ALA A 299 -24.71 -0.72 -11.76
CA ALA A 299 -25.49 0.49 -11.59
C ALA A 299 -25.73 1.04 -13.00
N ALA A 300 -26.98 0.95 -13.47
CA ALA A 300 -27.41 1.69 -14.62
C ALA A 300 -27.32 3.17 -14.25
N VAL A 301 -26.38 3.86 -14.88
CA VAL A 301 -26.37 5.33 -14.87
C VAL A 301 -27.42 5.72 -15.92
N THR A 302 -28.56 6.17 -15.40
CA THR A 302 -29.61 6.87 -16.18
C THR A 302 -29.08 8.24 -16.60
#